data_30e2a571d02acce575d740e4e5bf545c
#
_entry.id   30e2a571d02acce575d740e4e5bf545c
#
_cell.length_a   1.000
_cell.length_b   1.000
_cell.length_c   1.000
_cell.angle_alpha   90.00
_cell.angle_beta   90.00
_cell.angle_gamma   90.00
#
_symmetry.space_group_name_H-M   'P 1'
#
loop_
_entity.id
_entity.type
_entity.pdbx_description
1 polymer ?
#
loop_
_entity_poly.entity_id
_entity_poly.type
_entity_poly.pdbx_seq_one_letter_code
_entity_poly.pdbx_strand_id
1 'polypeptide(L)'
;MSTVIFVLIFVVIALLAYMGRYSSRVTVEHTRVIDAPIRQVYARVADFRRWNEWCPWLTPEDDGDVLLSERTDAVASRCNWSSQRHGAGSLTHVRLLPLQRIEQRLCCQRPFALRGKITWKFTERAGQTEVSWRLQARVGFSLRFVAPTVKASLALDYRYALDRLAALLEPLDAPRYAIEHLGVREIEASRYVCRSYRGTLKGLAAARTQILTELQQHRAHGVLPASAPLAVYVHTSPKLGTTHCYFGIPVDTSEVGTLPVRDLPAMRAYVLRLQGSLNALDVAWYLAMQRLLALGINPDQRQPPFERYLVQADGLVTENDFITDLHIPVL
;
A
#
# COMPACT_ATOMS: atom_id res chain seq x y z
N MET A 1 -3.68 36.75 35.18
CA MET A 1 -4.85 36.21 34.43
C MET A 1 -4.90 36.69 32.99
N SER A 2 -4.72 37.99 32.70
CA SER A 2 -4.73 38.52 31.30
C SER A 2 -3.71 37.89 30.36
N THR A 3 -2.45 37.70 30.78
CA THR A 3 -1.38 37.16 29.91
C THR A 3 -1.68 35.72 29.47
N VAL A 4 -2.23 34.87 30.34
CA VAL A 4 -2.62 33.50 30.00
C VAL A 4 -3.72 33.49 28.94
N ILE A 5 -4.71 34.38 29.06
CA ILE A 5 -5.80 34.52 28.11
C ILE A 5 -5.28 34.97 26.72
N PHE A 6 -4.37 35.94 26.66
CA PHE A 6 -3.75 36.39 25.42
C PHE A 6 -2.93 35.29 24.74
N VAL A 7 -2.14 34.52 25.50
CA VAL A 7 -1.39 33.36 24.98
C VAL A 7 -2.34 32.31 24.41
N LEU A 8 -3.43 32.02 25.11
CA LEU A 8 -4.43 31.03 24.67
C LEU A 8 -5.12 31.47 23.37
N ILE A 9 -5.52 32.74 23.28
CA ILE A 9 -6.10 33.32 22.06
C ILE A 9 -5.10 33.24 20.91
N PHE A 10 -3.84 33.60 21.13
CA PHE A 10 -2.80 33.55 20.11
C PHE A 10 -2.59 32.12 19.62
N VAL A 11 -2.53 31.13 20.51
CA VAL A 11 -2.41 29.70 20.16
C VAL A 11 -3.60 29.24 19.33
N VAL A 12 -4.82 29.63 19.71
CA VAL A 12 -6.03 29.30 18.93
C VAL A 12 -5.99 29.93 17.53
N ILE A 13 -5.63 31.21 17.42
CA ILE A 13 -5.50 31.88 16.11
C ILE A 13 -4.41 31.22 15.27
N ALA A 14 -3.25 30.91 15.84
CA ALA A 14 -2.16 30.21 15.15
C ALA A 14 -2.60 28.84 14.66
N LEU A 15 -3.34 28.07 15.48
CA LEU A 15 -3.89 26.78 15.10
C LEU A 15 -4.92 26.89 13.99
N LEU A 16 -5.83 27.86 14.08
CA LEU A 16 -6.82 28.12 13.02
C LEU A 16 -6.15 28.53 11.70
N ALA A 17 -5.15 29.40 11.77
CA ALA A 17 -4.35 29.80 10.61
C ALA A 17 -3.58 28.62 10.01
N TYR A 18 -2.98 27.77 10.85
CA TYR A 18 -2.31 26.55 10.42
C TYR A 18 -3.27 25.59 9.70
N MET A 19 -4.44 25.32 10.28
CA MET A 19 -5.46 24.47 9.66
C MET A 19 -6.00 25.08 8.38
N GLY A 20 -6.10 26.42 8.29
CA GLY A 20 -6.53 27.15 7.10
C GLY A 20 -5.61 27.00 5.89
N ARG A 21 -4.33 26.62 6.10
CA ARG A 21 -3.36 26.37 5.01
C ARG A 21 -3.66 25.11 4.22
N TYR A 22 -4.44 24.18 4.78
CA TYR A 22 -4.78 22.90 4.13
C TYR A 22 -6.12 23.01 3.40
N SER A 23 -6.17 22.43 2.21
CA SER A 23 -7.42 22.37 1.43
C SER A 23 -8.44 21.46 2.11
N SER A 24 -9.70 21.89 2.11
CA SER A 24 -10.82 21.03 2.52
C SER A 24 -11.18 20.00 1.45
N ARG A 25 -10.66 20.13 0.23
CA ARG A 25 -10.97 19.24 -0.89
C ARG A 25 -9.97 18.07 -0.91
N VAL A 26 -10.48 16.86 -0.90
CA VAL A 26 -9.72 15.63 -1.10
C VAL A 26 -10.14 15.08 -2.46
N THR A 27 -9.19 15.03 -3.38
CA THR A 27 -9.37 14.38 -4.68
C THR A 27 -8.34 13.29 -4.81
N VAL A 28 -8.80 12.06 -5.02
CA VAL A 28 -7.97 10.88 -5.30
C VAL A 28 -8.44 10.31 -6.63
N GLU A 29 -7.51 9.98 -7.48
CA GLU A 29 -7.81 9.34 -8.76
C GLU A 29 -6.71 8.32 -9.04
N HIS A 30 -7.12 7.12 -9.44
CA HIS A 30 -6.22 6.09 -9.94
C HIS A 30 -6.78 5.53 -11.24
N THR A 31 -5.89 5.33 -12.21
CA THR A 31 -6.24 4.79 -13.53
C THR A 31 -5.40 3.56 -13.79
N ARG A 32 -6.04 2.49 -14.28
CA ARG A 32 -5.37 1.25 -14.69
C ARG A 32 -5.92 0.78 -16.03
N VAL A 33 -5.04 0.28 -16.87
CA VAL A 33 -5.41 -0.50 -18.05
C VAL A 33 -5.50 -1.96 -17.62
N ILE A 34 -6.62 -2.60 -17.92
CA ILE A 34 -6.92 -4.01 -17.62
C ILE A 34 -7.04 -4.74 -18.94
N ASP A 35 -6.32 -5.84 -19.08
CA ASP A 35 -6.37 -6.67 -20.28
C ASP A 35 -7.61 -7.58 -20.26
N ALA A 36 -8.76 -6.94 -20.42
CA ALA A 36 -10.07 -7.58 -20.44
C ALA A 36 -11.10 -6.70 -21.17
N PRO A 37 -12.14 -7.31 -21.79
CA PRO A 37 -13.21 -6.58 -22.45
C PRO A 37 -13.98 -5.67 -21.50
N ILE A 38 -14.37 -4.48 -21.97
CA ILE A 38 -15.07 -3.46 -21.17
C ILE A 38 -16.35 -3.97 -20.49
N ARG A 39 -17.06 -4.92 -21.13
CA ARG A 39 -18.28 -5.53 -20.56
C ARG A 39 -17.98 -6.28 -19.27
N GLN A 40 -16.87 -7.02 -19.22
CA GLN A 40 -16.49 -7.80 -18.03
C GLN A 40 -16.05 -6.87 -16.90
N VAL A 41 -15.22 -5.87 -17.20
CA VAL A 41 -14.74 -4.90 -16.22
C VAL A 41 -15.90 -4.08 -15.65
N TYR A 42 -16.77 -3.54 -16.52
CA TYR A 42 -17.93 -2.77 -16.11
C TYR A 42 -18.89 -3.58 -15.20
N ALA A 43 -19.18 -4.83 -15.56
CA ALA A 43 -20.06 -5.69 -14.78
C ALA A 43 -19.55 -5.99 -13.36
N ARG A 44 -18.20 -6.05 -13.16
CA ARG A 44 -17.60 -6.25 -11.84
C ARG A 44 -17.72 -5.02 -10.96
N VAL A 45 -17.68 -3.83 -11.56
CA VAL A 45 -17.77 -2.56 -10.81
C VAL A 45 -19.22 -2.13 -10.60
N ALA A 46 -20.12 -2.41 -11.53
CA ALA A 46 -21.53 -2.01 -11.46
C ALA A 46 -22.34 -2.80 -10.43
N ASP A 47 -21.99 -4.04 -10.14
CA ASP A 47 -22.70 -4.89 -9.18
C ASP A 47 -21.97 -4.96 -7.84
N PHE A 48 -22.53 -4.36 -6.78
CA PHE A 48 -21.96 -4.39 -5.42
C PHE A 48 -21.77 -5.81 -4.86
N ARG A 49 -22.49 -6.82 -5.30
CA ARG A 49 -22.29 -8.22 -4.88
C ARG A 49 -20.92 -8.77 -5.27
N ARG A 50 -20.31 -8.20 -6.33
CA ARG A 50 -19.02 -8.63 -6.84
C ARG A 50 -17.84 -7.88 -6.21
N TRP A 51 -18.11 -6.86 -5.39
CA TRP A 51 -17.06 -6.04 -4.78
C TRP A 51 -16.25 -6.80 -3.73
N ASN A 52 -16.83 -7.80 -3.06
CA ASN A 52 -16.10 -8.66 -2.12
C ASN A 52 -14.95 -9.46 -2.76
N GLU A 53 -14.95 -9.65 -4.07
CA GLU A 53 -13.92 -10.39 -4.79
C GLU A 53 -12.64 -9.55 -4.96
N TRP A 54 -12.74 -8.22 -5.03
CA TRP A 54 -11.62 -7.34 -5.39
C TRP A 54 -11.48 -6.09 -4.51
N CYS A 55 -12.55 -5.60 -3.90
CA CYS A 55 -12.51 -4.37 -3.11
C CYS A 55 -12.06 -4.66 -1.67
N PRO A 56 -10.91 -4.13 -1.21
CA PRO A 56 -10.34 -4.48 0.09
C PRO A 56 -11.20 -4.05 1.27
N TRP A 57 -12.12 -3.11 1.10
CA TRP A 57 -13.03 -2.66 2.17
C TRP A 57 -14.25 -3.55 2.38
N LEU A 58 -14.49 -4.49 1.45
CA LEU A 58 -15.68 -5.36 1.45
C LEU A 58 -15.30 -6.85 1.41
N THR A 59 -14.05 -7.21 1.71
CA THR A 59 -13.61 -8.61 1.76
C THR A 59 -14.12 -9.29 3.03
N PRO A 60 -14.44 -10.60 2.98
CA PRO A 60 -14.95 -11.37 4.13
C PRO A 60 -13.95 -11.53 5.29
N GLU A 61 -12.68 -11.21 5.09
CA GLU A 61 -11.61 -11.36 6.08
C GLU A 61 -11.66 -10.33 7.22
N ASP A 62 -12.49 -9.31 7.08
CA ASP A 62 -12.71 -8.31 8.13
C ASP A 62 -13.95 -8.68 8.94
N ASP A 63 -13.90 -8.52 10.27
CA ASP A 63 -15.02 -8.67 11.23
C ASP A 63 -16.13 -7.60 10.99
N GLY A 64 -16.47 -7.38 9.73
CA GLY A 64 -17.35 -6.32 9.30
C GLY A 64 -18.64 -6.82 8.67
N ASP A 65 -19.73 -6.12 8.99
CA ASP A 65 -21.02 -6.33 8.32
C ASP A 65 -21.09 -5.55 7.01
N VAL A 66 -21.51 -6.22 5.95
CA VAL A 66 -21.84 -5.61 4.66
C VAL A 66 -23.30 -5.87 4.36
N LEU A 67 -24.08 -4.79 4.29
CA LEU A 67 -25.51 -4.85 3.95
C LEU A 67 -25.73 -4.27 2.56
N LEU A 68 -26.25 -5.11 1.67
CA LEU A 68 -26.58 -4.72 0.29
C LEU A 68 -28.10 -4.51 0.17
N SER A 69 -28.49 -3.56 -0.69
CA SER A 69 -29.89 -3.45 -1.12
C SER A 69 -30.29 -4.68 -1.95
N GLU A 70 -31.59 -4.93 -2.10
CA GLU A 70 -32.11 -6.05 -2.88
C GLU A 70 -31.57 -6.05 -4.32
N ARG A 71 -31.62 -4.90 -4.99
CA ARG A 71 -30.89 -4.69 -6.25
C ARG A 71 -29.53 -4.05 -5.97
N THR A 72 -28.48 -4.52 -6.64
CA THR A 72 -27.11 -4.11 -6.39
C THR A 72 -26.41 -3.50 -7.59
N ASP A 73 -27.05 -3.54 -8.75
CA ASP A 73 -26.54 -3.14 -10.08
C ASP A 73 -27.37 -2.03 -10.76
N ALA A 74 -28.25 -1.37 -10.00
CA ALA A 74 -29.18 -0.34 -10.52
C ALA A 74 -28.95 1.01 -9.84
N VAL A 75 -29.55 2.06 -10.40
CA VAL A 75 -29.63 3.38 -9.73
C VAL A 75 -30.35 3.21 -8.40
N ALA A 76 -29.90 3.93 -7.36
CA ALA A 76 -30.30 3.81 -5.97
C ALA A 76 -29.86 2.54 -5.24
N SER A 77 -29.21 1.57 -5.90
CA SER A 77 -28.59 0.45 -5.21
C SER A 77 -27.57 0.95 -4.18
N ARG A 78 -27.56 0.28 -3.03
CA ARG A 78 -26.76 0.71 -1.86
C ARG A 78 -25.95 -0.44 -1.30
N CYS A 79 -24.72 -0.11 -0.90
CA CYS A 79 -23.84 -0.93 -0.10
C CYS A 79 -23.53 -0.17 1.18
N ASN A 80 -23.84 -0.74 2.35
CA ASN A 80 -23.43 -0.22 3.66
C ASN A 80 -22.40 -1.16 4.25
N TRP A 81 -21.37 -0.61 4.88
CA TRP A 81 -20.36 -1.39 5.59
C TRP A 81 -20.16 -0.85 7.01
N SER A 82 -19.78 -1.73 7.91
CA SER A 82 -19.36 -1.39 9.27
C SER A 82 -18.32 -2.39 9.72
N SER A 83 -17.06 -1.96 9.89
CA SER A 83 -15.96 -2.76 10.39
C SER A 83 -15.09 -1.96 11.35
N GLN A 84 -14.26 -2.65 12.14
CA GLN A 84 -13.27 -1.98 13.00
C GLN A 84 -12.15 -1.37 12.16
N ARG A 85 -11.74 -2.04 11.10
CA ARG A 85 -10.63 -1.65 10.25
C ARG A 85 -10.98 -0.50 9.29
N HIS A 86 -12.12 -0.59 8.60
CA HIS A 86 -12.51 0.34 7.54
C HIS A 86 -13.61 1.32 7.97
N GLY A 87 -13.93 1.35 9.27
CA GLY A 87 -14.95 2.22 9.82
C GLY A 87 -16.36 1.86 9.35
N ALA A 88 -17.22 2.87 9.18
CA ALA A 88 -18.58 2.67 8.74
C ALA A 88 -18.99 3.70 7.69
N GLY A 89 -19.79 3.28 6.73
CA GLY A 89 -20.24 4.16 5.67
C GLY A 89 -21.22 3.51 4.71
N SER A 90 -21.54 4.25 3.64
CA SER A 90 -22.39 3.76 2.56
C SER A 90 -21.94 4.29 1.21
N LEU A 91 -22.13 3.46 0.18
CA LEU A 91 -22.07 3.81 -1.22
C LEU A 91 -23.46 3.67 -1.84
N THR A 92 -23.84 4.61 -2.67
CA THR A 92 -25.12 4.57 -3.39
C THR A 92 -24.86 4.89 -4.85
N HIS A 93 -25.36 4.06 -5.78
CA HIS A 93 -25.37 4.35 -7.19
C HIS A 93 -26.30 5.54 -7.49
N VAL A 94 -25.74 6.59 -8.08
CA VAL A 94 -26.50 7.80 -8.46
C VAL A 94 -26.83 7.77 -9.95
N ARG A 95 -25.89 7.30 -10.77
CA ARG A 95 -26.02 7.22 -12.22
C ARG A 95 -25.21 6.07 -12.76
N LEU A 96 -25.78 5.32 -13.67
CA LEU A 96 -25.17 4.24 -14.41
C LEU A 96 -25.33 4.52 -15.90
N LEU A 97 -24.22 4.79 -16.59
CA LEU A 97 -24.15 4.84 -18.06
C LEU A 97 -23.42 3.58 -18.50
N PRO A 98 -24.14 2.60 -19.09
CA PRO A 98 -23.55 1.30 -19.42
C PRO A 98 -22.26 1.43 -20.22
N LEU A 99 -21.23 0.69 -19.80
CA LEU A 99 -19.91 0.61 -20.42
C LEU A 99 -19.12 1.94 -20.48
N GLN A 100 -19.64 3.04 -19.91
CA GLN A 100 -19.01 4.34 -20.01
C GLN A 100 -18.67 4.93 -18.62
N ARG A 101 -19.69 4.94 -17.71
CA ARG A 101 -19.53 5.70 -16.47
C ARG A 101 -20.45 5.21 -15.37
N ILE A 102 -19.93 5.19 -14.13
CA ILE A 102 -20.70 4.99 -12.92
C ILE A 102 -20.46 6.18 -11.98
N GLU A 103 -21.53 6.77 -11.45
CA GLU A 103 -21.46 7.80 -10.43
C GLU A 103 -22.09 7.30 -9.14
N GLN A 104 -21.35 7.48 -8.03
CA GLN A 104 -21.77 7.01 -6.71
C GLN A 104 -21.66 8.15 -5.71
N ARG A 105 -22.51 8.11 -4.69
CA ARG A 105 -22.44 8.94 -3.50
C ARG A 105 -21.78 8.15 -2.39
N LEU A 106 -20.69 8.70 -1.83
CA LEU A 106 -20.00 8.16 -0.66
C LEU A 106 -20.44 8.95 0.59
N CYS A 107 -20.80 8.22 1.64
CA CYS A 107 -21.04 8.76 2.98
C CYS A 107 -20.28 7.90 4.00
N CYS A 108 -19.12 8.35 4.47
CA CYS A 108 -18.42 7.74 5.60
C CYS A 108 -18.90 8.39 6.91
N GLN A 109 -19.05 7.58 7.95
CA GLN A 109 -19.45 8.00 9.31
C GLN A 109 -18.28 7.85 10.28
N ARG A 110 -17.51 6.78 10.16
CA ARG A 110 -16.34 6.46 10.99
C ARG A 110 -15.15 6.13 10.08
N PRO A 111 -13.91 6.46 10.47
CA PRO A 111 -13.48 7.12 11.70
C PRO A 111 -13.83 8.62 11.76
N PHE A 112 -14.16 9.23 10.64
CA PHE A 112 -14.62 10.64 10.57
C PHE A 112 -15.67 10.82 9.46
N ALA A 113 -16.55 11.79 9.66
CA ALA A 113 -17.58 12.09 8.69
C ALA A 113 -16.97 12.64 7.39
N LEU A 114 -17.19 11.93 6.29
CA LEU A 114 -16.76 12.31 4.95
C LEU A 114 -17.91 12.09 3.98
N ARG A 115 -18.21 13.12 3.17
CA ARG A 115 -19.17 13.02 2.06
C ARG A 115 -18.46 13.32 0.76
N GLY A 116 -18.68 12.47 -0.23
CA GLY A 116 -18.01 12.58 -1.51
C GLY A 116 -18.82 12.02 -2.67
N LYS A 117 -18.31 12.34 -3.85
CA LYS A 117 -18.74 11.76 -5.12
C LYS A 117 -17.63 10.87 -5.64
N ILE A 118 -17.99 9.64 -6.00
CA ILE A 118 -17.12 8.73 -6.74
C ILE A 118 -17.58 8.71 -8.19
N THR A 119 -16.62 8.71 -9.09
CA THR A 119 -16.84 8.61 -10.53
C THR A 119 -15.91 7.56 -11.09
N TRP A 120 -16.49 6.57 -11.73
CA TRP A 120 -15.81 5.59 -12.56
C TRP A 120 -15.96 5.98 -14.02
N LYS A 121 -14.89 5.84 -14.79
CA LYS A 121 -14.90 5.96 -16.25
C LYS A 121 -14.28 4.70 -16.86
N PHE A 122 -14.86 4.26 -17.95
CA PHE A 122 -14.41 3.09 -18.69
C PHE A 122 -14.18 3.51 -20.14
N THR A 123 -13.04 3.15 -20.69
CA THR A 123 -12.67 3.46 -22.08
C THR A 123 -12.04 2.21 -22.69
N GLU A 124 -12.62 1.70 -23.76
CA GLU A 124 -12.07 0.54 -24.46
C GLU A 124 -11.02 0.99 -25.48
N ARG A 125 -9.88 0.30 -25.48
CA ARG A 125 -8.79 0.53 -26.42
C ARG A 125 -8.17 -0.82 -26.81
N ALA A 126 -8.29 -1.19 -28.08
CA ALA A 126 -7.69 -2.41 -28.63
C ALA A 126 -7.96 -3.69 -27.83
N GLY A 127 -9.21 -3.88 -27.36
CA GLY A 127 -9.60 -5.05 -26.58
C GLY A 127 -9.31 -4.96 -25.08
N GLN A 128 -8.53 -3.97 -24.65
CA GLN A 128 -8.25 -3.67 -23.25
C GLN A 128 -9.19 -2.58 -22.73
N THR A 129 -9.34 -2.48 -21.42
CA THR A 129 -10.18 -1.48 -20.75
C THR A 129 -9.35 -0.57 -19.85
N GLU A 130 -9.32 0.72 -20.18
CA GLU A 130 -8.82 1.74 -19.25
C GLU A 130 -9.92 2.10 -18.26
N VAL A 131 -9.66 1.88 -16.96
CA VAL A 131 -10.55 2.20 -15.85
C VAL A 131 -9.97 3.34 -15.04
N SER A 132 -10.72 4.43 -14.88
CA SER A 132 -10.38 5.50 -13.94
C SER A 132 -11.38 5.53 -12.79
N TRP A 133 -10.87 5.51 -11.57
CA TRP A 133 -11.63 5.62 -10.31
C TRP A 133 -11.27 6.91 -9.60
N ARG A 134 -12.22 7.82 -9.50
CA ARG A 134 -12.02 9.15 -8.93
C ARG A 134 -12.96 9.42 -7.76
N LEU A 135 -12.39 9.79 -6.61
CA LEU A 135 -13.10 10.36 -5.47
C LEU A 135 -12.93 11.88 -5.44
N GLN A 136 -14.01 12.58 -5.21
CA GLN A 136 -14.03 13.99 -4.86
C GLN A 136 -14.83 14.17 -3.57
N ALA A 137 -14.15 14.56 -2.50
CA ALA A 137 -14.75 14.71 -1.18
C ALA A 137 -14.34 16.00 -0.50
N ARG A 138 -15.01 16.36 0.59
CA ARG A 138 -14.65 17.48 1.44
C ARG A 138 -14.55 17.02 2.88
N VAL A 139 -13.48 17.42 3.54
CA VAL A 139 -13.27 17.20 4.99
C VAL A 139 -13.67 18.44 5.77
N GLY A 140 -14.16 18.25 6.98
CA GLY A 140 -14.45 19.33 7.91
C GLY A 140 -13.22 20.17 8.23
N PHE A 141 -13.42 21.40 8.70
CA PHE A 141 -12.32 22.35 8.98
C PHE A 141 -11.28 21.75 9.94
N SER A 142 -11.74 21.13 11.03
CA SER A 142 -10.90 20.51 12.05
C SER A 142 -10.07 19.31 11.56
N LEU A 143 -10.43 18.71 10.42
CA LEU A 143 -9.77 17.52 9.85
C LEU A 143 -8.89 17.85 8.63
N ARG A 144 -8.74 19.15 8.28
CA ARG A 144 -7.97 19.53 7.08
C ARG A 144 -6.49 19.13 7.16
N PHE A 145 -5.91 19.14 8.36
CA PHE A 145 -4.50 18.77 8.54
C PHE A 145 -4.21 17.29 8.27
N VAL A 146 -5.22 16.40 8.40
CA VAL A 146 -5.08 14.97 8.06
C VAL A 146 -5.39 14.67 6.58
N ALA A 147 -5.94 15.62 5.84
CA ALA A 147 -6.33 15.42 4.43
C ALA A 147 -5.19 14.90 3.53
N PRO A 148 -3.93 15.36 3.65
CA PRO A 148 -2.82 14.82 2.86
C PRO A 148 -2.56 13.34 3.14
N THR A 149 -2.60 12.92 4.41
CA THR A 149 -2.41 11.52 4.83
C THR A 149 -3.54 10.64 4.30
N VAL A 150 -4.79 11.09 4.48
CA VAL A 150 -5.97 10.38 3.96
C VAL A 150 -5.90 10.22 2.44
N LYS A 151 -5.47 11.27 1.73
CA LYS A 151 -5.28 11.22 0.28
C LYS A 151 -4.23 10.19 -0.13
N ALA A 152 -3.10 10.13 0.57
CA ALA A 152 -2.03 9.17 0.29
C ALA A 152 -2.48 7.73 0.54
N SER A 153 -3.15 7.47 1.67
CA SER A 153 -3.69 6.14 2.00
C SER A 153 -4.72 5.68 0.96
N LEU A 154 -5.69 6.52 0.63
CA LEU A 154 -6.72 6.19 -0.36
C LEU A 154 -6.13 5.95 -1.76
N ALA A 155 -5.03 6.62 -2.12
CA ALA A 155 -4.36 6.38 -3.41
C ALA A 155 -3.78 4.95 -3.48
N LEU A 156 -3.21 4.45 -2.39
CA LEU A 156 -2.71 3.07 -2.29
C LEU A 156 -3.86 2.06 -2.24
N ASP A 157 -4.93 2.35 -1.50
CA ASP A 157 -6.13 1.51 -1.48
C ASP A 157 -6.75 1.36 -2.88
N TYR A 158 -6.86 2.46 -3.63
CA TYR A 158 -7.42 2.45 -4.98
C TYR A 158 -6.55 1.66 -5.94
N ARG A 159 -5.23 1.83 -5.83
CA ARG A 159 -4.29 1.04 -6.60
C ARG A 159 -4.43 -0.44 -6.28
N TYR A 160 -4.39 -0.81 -5.01
CA TYR A 160 -4.53 -2.20 -4.57
C TYR A 160 -5.84 -2.84 -5.05
N ALA A 161 -6.96 -2.10 -4.92
CA ALA A 161 -8.26 -2.57 -5.37
C ALA A 161 -8.31 -2.79 -6.89
N LEU A 162 -7.78 -1.85 -7.69
CA LEU A 162 -7.73 -1.99 -9.14
C LEU A 162 -6.75 -3.08 -9.59
N ASP A 163 -5.65 -3.30 -8.86
CA ASP A 163 -4.73 -4.40 -9.11
C ASP A 163 -5.41 -5.76 -8.85
N ARG A 164 -6.21 -5.89 -7.78
CA ARG A 164 -7.03 -7.09 -7.53
C ARG A 164 -8.11 -7.29 -8.59
N LEU A 165 -8.78 -6.23 -9.02
CA LEU A 165 -9.78 -6.30 -10.10
C LEU A 165 -9.12 -6.79 -11.40
N ALA A 166 -7.94 -6.28 -11.73
CA ALA A 166 -7.17 -6.71 -12.88
C ALA A 166 -6.78 -8.19 -12.79
N ALA A 167 -6.25 -8.62 -11.64
CA ALA A 167 -5.84 -10.00 -11.41
C ALA A 167 -6.98 -11.03 -11.57
N LEU A 168 -8.24 -10.60 -11.35
CA LEU A 168 -9.43 -11.44 -11.59
C LEU A 168 -9.82 -11.58 -13.06
N LEU A 169 -9.41 -10.66 -13.91
CA LEU A 169 -9.90 -10.53 -15.27
C LEU A 169 -8.82 -10.73 -16.34
N GLU A 170 -7.59 -10.44 -16.00
CA GLU A 170 -6.43 -10.59 -16.89
C GLU A 170 -6.00 -12.06 -17.03
N PRO A 171 -5.35 -12.45 -18.13
CA PRO A 171 -4.77 -13.77 -18.32
C PRO A 171 -3.81 -14.17 -17.17
N LEU A 172 -3.63 -15.49 -16.95
CA LEU A 172 -2.84 -16.00 -15.81
C LEU A 172 -1.35 -15.64 -15.85
N ASP A 173 -0.81 -15.35 -17.01
CA ASP A 173 0.57 -14.95 -17.25
C ASP A 173 0.80 -13.43 -17.10
N ALA A 174 -0.28 -12.63 -16.96
CA ALA A 174 -0.15 -11.20 -16.72
C ALA A 174 0.55 -10.92 -15.37
N PRO A 175 1.34 -9.84 -15.27
CA PRO A 175 1.99 -9.45 -14.02
C PRO A 175 0.98 -9.21 -12.89
N ARG A 176 1.12 -9.98 -11.81
CA ARG A 176 0.24 -9.91 -10.63
C ARG A 176 1.03 -10.03 -9.35
N TYR A 177 0.39 -9.79 -8.23
CA TYR A 177 0.94 -10.07 -6.93
C TYR A 177 -0.12 -10.53 -5.95
N ALA A 178 0.33 -11.25 -4.93
CA ALA A 178 -0.47 -11.65 -3.78
C ALA A 178 0.22 -11.20 -2.48
N ILE A 179 -0.59 -10.96 -1.46
CA ILE A 179 -0.13 -10.54 -0.15
C ILE A 179 -0.63 -11.53 0.90
N GLU A 180 0.30 -12.06 1.68
CA GLU A 180 0.02 -12.98 2.77
C GLU A 180 0.56 -12.42 4.09
N HIS A 181 -0.29 -12.40 5.12
CA HIS A 181 0.07 -11.96 6.46
C HIS A 181 0.58 -13.15 7.28
N LEU A 182 1.90 -13.28 7.45
CA LEU A 182 2.52 -14.37 8.19
C LEU A 182 2.49 -14.17 9.71
N GLY A 183 2.13 -12.96 10.17
CA GLY A 183 2.04 -12.64 11.59
C GLY A 183 3.40 -12.34 12.25
N VAL A 184 3.44 -12.31 13.59
CA VAL A 184 4.66 -12.03 14.35
C VAL A 184 5.54 -13.27 14.37
N ARG A 185 6.85 -13.09 14.09
CA ARG A 185 7.88 -14.13 14.05
C ARG A 185 9.10 -13.70 14.85
N GLU A 186 9.81 -14.66 15.43
CA GLU A 186 11.15 -14.48 15.96
C GLU A 186 12.16 -14.50 14.79
N ILE A 187 13.00 -13.48 14.72
CA ILE A 187 14.03 -13.34 13.72
C ILE A 187 15.37 -13.49 14.41
N GLU A 188 16.16 -14.45 13.97
CA GLU A 188 17.50 -14.70 14.51
C GLU A 188 18.48 -13.59 14.11
N ALA A 189 19.46 -13.33 14.97
CA ALA A 189 20.55 -12.44 14.65
C ALA A 189 21.34 -12.95 13.44
N SER A 190 21.74 -12.06 12.57
CA SER A 190 22.57 -12.40 11.41
C SER A 190 23.51 -11.27 11.05
N ARG A 191 24.56 -11.60 10.30
CA ARG A 191 25.51 -10.62 9.74
C ARG A 191 25.31 -10.57 8.23
N TYR A 192 25.55 -9.42 7.64
CA TYR A 192 25.44 -9.27 6.20
C TYR A 192 26.47 -8.31 5.63
N VAL A 193 27.06 -8.67 4.51
CA VAL A 193 27.85 -7.75 3.69
C VAL A 193 26.91 -6.81 2.98
N CYS A 194 27.28 -5.55 2.80
CA CYS A 194 26.35 -4.58 2.24
C CYS A 194 27.00 -3.45 1.44
N ARG A 195 26.13 -2.81 0.65
CA ARG A 195 26.34 -1.50 0.03
C ARG A 195 25.24 -0.56 0.50
N SER A 196 25.61 0.70 0.77
CA SER A 196 24.62 1.70 1.16
C SER A 196 24.00 2.39 -0.05
N TYR A 197 22.71 2.72 0.07
CA TYR A 197 22.03 3.64 -0.83
C TYR A 197 21.46 4.81 -0.03
N ARG A 198 21.76 6.03 -0.48
CA ARG A 198 21.15 7.27 0.02
C ARG A 198 20.62 8.06 -1.17
N GLY A 199 19.31 8.22 -1.27
CA GLY A 199 18.73 8.87 -2.43
C GLY A 199 17.23 9.00 -2.35
N THR A 200 16.61 9.18 -3.51
CA THR A 200 15.15 9.32 -3.62
C THR A 200 14.45 7.96 -3.62
N LEU A 201 13.22 7.91 -3.12
CA LEU A 201 12.38 6.73 -3.23
C LEU A 201 12.13 6.31 -4.69
N LYS A 202 12.11 7.27 -5.62
CA LYS A 202 11.97 6.98 -7.07
C LYS A 202 13.18 6.24 -7.63
N GLY A 203 14.38 6.55 -7.14
CA GLY A 203 15.62 5.89 -7.57
C GLY A 203 15.89 4.55 -6.88
N LEU A 204 15.12 4.20 -5.85
CA LEU A 204 15.37 3.02 -5.02
C LEU A 204 15.31 1.70 -5.80
N ALA A 205 14.34 1.55 -6.70
CA ALA A 205 14.19 0.33 -7.50
C ALA A 205 15.41 0.09 -8.41
N ALA A 206 15.88 1.11 -9.11
CA ALA A 206 17.07 1.01 -9.97
C ALA A 206 18.34 0.72 -9.15
N ALA A 207 18.51 1.42 -8.00
CA ALA A 207 19.63 1.18 -7.10
C ALA A 207 19.62 -0.23 -6.51
N ARG A 208 18.45 -0.75 -6.11
CA ARG A 208 18.28 -2.13 -5.66
C ARG A 208 18.78 -3.11 -6.71
N THR A 209 18.29 -3.01 -7.94
CA THR A 209 18.69 -3.90 -9.04
C THR A 209 20.19 -3.85 -9.27
N GLN A 210 20.76 -2.65 -9.39
CA GLN A 210 22.20 -2.48 -9.60
C GLN A 210 23.02 -3.10 -8.48
N ILE A 211 22.75 -2.72 -7.21
CA ILE A 211 23.55 -3.15 -6.07
C ILE A 211 23.42 -4.67 -5.84
N LEU A 212 22.23 -5.22 -5.95
CA LEU A 212 22.06 -6.67 -5.80
C LEU A 212 22.72 -7.45 -6.91
N THR A 213 22.72 -6.93 -8.15
CA THR A 213 23.48 -7.54 -9.25
C THR A 213 24.99 -7.54 -8.99
N GLU A 214 25.55 -6.42 -8.51
CA GLU A 214 26.95 -6.34 -8.12
C GLU A 214 27.31 -7.35 -7.00
N LEU A 215 26.47 -7.45 -5.97
CA LEU A 215 26.67 -8.41 -4.88
C LEU A 215 26.55 -9.87 -5.33
N GLN A 216 25.63 -10.15 -6.26
CA GLN A 216 25.47 -11.48 -6.87
C GLN A 216 26.68 -11.90 -7.71
N GLN A 217 27.35 -10.97 -8.39
CA GLN A 217 28.60 -11.24 -9.10
C GLN A 217 29.70 -11.72 -8.12
N HIS A 218 29.84 -11.07 -6.95
CA HIS A 218 30.76 -11.55 -5.91
C HIS A 218 30.40 -12.93 -5.40
N ARG A 219 29.11 -13.28 -5.33
CA ARG A 219 28.62 -14.62 -5.02
C ARG A 219 29.01 -15.66 -6.08
N ALA A 220 28.85 -15.32 -7.36
CA ALA A 220 29.21 -16.19 -8.47
C ALA A 220 30.70 -16.54 -8.50
N HIS A 221 31.56 -15.66 -7.99
CA HIS A 221 33.01 -15.90 -7.82
C HIS A 221 33.37 -16.64 -6.53
N GLY A 222 32.39 -17.18 -5.78
CA GLY A 222 32.62 -17.94 -4.55
C GLY A 222 32.96 -17.11 -3.32
N VAL A 223 32.88 -15.77 -3.41
CA VAL A 223 33.21 -14.85 -2.30
C VAL A 223 32.04 -14.74 -1.30
N LEU A 224 30.80 -14.95 -1.73
CA LEU A 224 29.61 -14.82 -0.89
C LEU A 224 28.73 -16.08 -0.92
N PRO A 225 28.03 -16.41 0.20
CA PRO A 225 27.17 -17.58 0.28
C PRO A 225 25.87 -17.41 -0.54
N ALA A 226 25.17 -18.54 -0.75
CA ALA A 226 23.90 -18.61 -1.46
C ALA A 226 22.70 -18.21 -0.60
N SER A 227 22.85 -17.20 0.26
CA SER A 227 21.77 -16.70 1.12
C SER A 227 20.87 -15.71 0.39
N ALA A 228 19.59 -15.61 0.83
CA ALA A 228 18.64 -14.66 0.28
C ALA A 228 19.06 -13.21 0.57
N PRO A 229 19.18 -12.35 -0.45
CA PRO A 229 19.53 -10.95 -0.26
C PRO A 229 18.49 -10.21 0.58
N LEU A 230 18.91 -9.08 1.15
CA LEU A 230 18.05 -8.24 1.99
C LEU A 230 18.28 -6.75 1.74
N ALA A 231 17.28 -5.95 2.13
CA ALA A 231 17.37 -4.50 2.19
C ALA A 231 16.98 -4.02 3.59
N VAL A 232 17.88 -3.36 4.31
CA VAL A 232 17.67 -2.85 5.67
C VAL A 232 17.46 -1.34 5.62
N TYR A 233 16.31 -0.85 6.07
CA TYR A 233 15.92 0.55 5.99
C TYR A 233 16.28 1.30 7.27
N VAL A 234 17.31 2.13 7.23
CA VAL A 234 17.76 2.92 8.38
C VAL A 234 16.89 4.15 8.58
N HIS A 235 16.54 4.80 7.48
CA HIS A 235 15.69 5.99 7.51
C HIS A 235 14.92 6.11 6.21
N THR A 236 13.63 6.34 6.31
CA THR A 236 12.78 6.63 5.15
C THR A 236 11.85 7.80 5.49
N SER A 237 11.86 8.81 4.63
CA SER A 237 10.98 9.96 4.75
C SER A 237 10.05 10.04 3.53
N PRO A 238 8.83 9.49 3.61
CA PRO A 238 7.86 9.60 2.52
C PRO A 238 7.52 11.06 2.16
N LYS A 239 7.53 11.94 3.16
CA LYS A 239 7.26 13.38 2.98
C LYS A 239 8.33 14.06 2.11
N LEU A 240 9.59 13.72 2.29
CA LEU A 240 10.71 14.25 1.52
C LEU A 240 11.01 13.40 0.27
N GLY A 241 10.38 12.23 0.15
CA GLY A 241 10.64 11.28 -0.93
C GLY A 241 12.05 10.70 -0.91
N THR A 242 12.69 10.57 0.27
CA THR A 242 14.08 10.12 0.42
C THR A 242 14.18 8.89 1.31
N THR A 243 15.23 8.09 1.09
CA THR A 243 15.54 6.92 1.91
C THR A 243 17.06 6.72 2.06
N HIS A 244 17.44 6.10 3.18
CA HIS A 244 18.76 5.55 3.43
C HIS A 244 18.58 4.08 3.82
N CYS A 245 19.12 3.19 3.02
CA CYS A 245 19.09 1.75 3.25
C CYS A 245 20.40 1.08 2.88
N TYR A 246 20.57 -0.17 3.33
CA TYR A 246 21.66 -1.05 2.97
C TYR A 246 21.08 -2.25 2.23
N PHE A 247 21.60 -2.51 1.03
CA PHE A 247 21.34 -3.77 0.33
C PHE A 247 22.49 -4.72 0.64
N GLY A 248 22.17 -5.97 0.97
CA GLY A 248 23.18 -6.92 1.40
C GLY A 248 22.83 -8.38 1.20
N ILE A 249 23.81 -9.23 1.50
CA ILE A 249 23.71 -10.68 1.50
C ILE A 249 24.15 -11.18 2.88
N PRO A 250 23.31 -11.99 3.58
CA PRO A 250 23.70 -12.62 4.84
C PRO A 250 24.95 -13.50 4.69
N VAL A 251 25.83 -13.46 5.71
CA VAL A 251 27.10 -14.20 5.73
C VAL A 251 27.33 -14.81 7.11
N ASP A 252 27.89 -16.02 7.13
CA ASP A 252 28.19 -16.74 8.38
C ASP A 252 29.60 -16.45 8.90
N THR A 253 30.49 -15.89 8.04
CA THR A 253 31.88 -15.64 8.36
C THR A 253 32.20 -14.14 8.38
N SER A 254 33.28 -13.78 9.11
CA SER A 254 33.83 -12.42 9.10
C SER A 254 34.78 -12.15 7.91
N GLU A 255 35.16 -13.19 7.18
CA GLU A 255 36.08 -13.09 6.05
C GLU A 255 35.31 -12.95 4.72
N VAL A 256 34.91 -11.74 4.41
CA VAL A 256 34.16 -11.38 3.19
C VAL A 256 34.89 -10.34 2.35
N GLY A 257 36.20 -10.39 2.35
CA GLY A 257 37.05 -9.45 1.58
C GLY A 257 36.95 -8.02 2.11
N THR A 258 36.91 -7.04 1.23
CA THR A 258 36.85 -5.61 1.55
C THR A 258 35.46 -5.03 1.70
N LEU A 259 34.40 -5.85 1.60
CA LEU A 259 33.02 -5.38 1.68
C LEU A 259 32.63 -5.03 3.13
N PRO A 260 31.94 -3.93 3.39
CA PRO A 260 31.44 -3.59 4.72
C PRO A 260 30.48 -4.65 5.25
N VAL A 261 30.68 -5.07 6.51
CA VAL A 261 29.81 -6.01 7.24
C VAL A 261 28.97 -5.23 8.25
N ARG A 262 27.72 -5.63 8.42
CA ARG A 262 26.81 -5.12 9.44
C ARG A 262 26.10 -6.25 10.15
N ASP A 263 25.66 -5.97 11.38
CA ASP A 263 24.86 -6.88 12.18
C ASP A 263 23.38 -6.54 12.04
N LEU A 264 22.56 -7.57 11.88
CA LEU A 264 21.11 -7.53 12.05
C LEU A 264 20.82 -8.22 13.39
N PRO A 265 20.36 -7.52 14.43
CA PRO A 265 20.14 -8.11 15.73
C PRO A 265 18.95 -9.08 15.71
N ALA A 266 18.90 -9.99 16.68
CA ALA A 266 17.70 -10.80 16.92
C ALA A 266 16.54 -9.88 17.32
N MET A 267 15.34 -10.15 16.80
CA MET A 267 14.17 -9.31 17.04
C MET A 267 12.87 -10.07 16.81
N ARG A 268 11.81 -9.57 17.42
CA ARG A 268 10.45 -9.94 17.00
C ARG A 268 10.01 -9.02 15.87
N ALA A 269 9.50 -9.60 14.80
CA ALA A 269 9.01 -8.81 13.68
C ALA A 269 7.66 -9.34 13.18
N TYR A 270 6.79 -8.43 12.81
CA TYR A 270 5.62 -8.75 12.02
C TYR A 270 6.08 -8.97 10.57
N VAL A 271 5.69 -10.11 10.00
CA VAL A 271 6.12 -10.50 8.67
C VAL A 271 4.93 -10.51 7.72
N LEU A 272 5.10 -9.85 6.59
CA LEU A 272 4.19 -9.87 5.46
C LEU A 272 4.94 -10.38 4.24
N ARG A 273 4.36 -11.35 3.54
CA ARG A 273 4.89 -11.88 2.29
C ARG A 273 4.23 -11.23 1.10
N LEU A 274 5.05 -10.71 0.20
CA LEU A 274 4.68 -10.29 -1.15
C LEU A 274 5.14 -11.39 -2.11
N GLN A 275 4.20 -12.01 -2.81
CA GLN A 275 4.48 -12.88 -3.94
C GLN A 275 4.14 -12.13 -5.23
N GLY A 276 5.07 -12.07 -6.19
CA GLY A 276 4.91 -11.35 -7.44
C GLY A 276 5.75 -10.08 -7.54
N SER A 277 5.32 -9.17 -8.42
CA SER A 277 6.10 -8.01 -8.83
C SER A 277 6.53 -7.10 -7.67
N LEU A 278 7.81 -6.77 -7.60
CA LEU A 278 8.39 -5.82 -6.64
C LEU A 278 7.86 -4.38 -6.82
N ASN A 279 7.13 -4.10 -7.90
CA ASN A 279 6.44 -2.83 -8.08
C ASN A 279 5.29 -2.65 -7.07
N ALA A 280 4.87 -3.71 -6.38
CA ALA A 280 3.85 -3.69 -5.33
C ALA A 280 4.42 -3.50 -3.91
N LEU A 281 5.72 -3.31 -3.73
CA LEU A 281 6.34 -3.15 -2.41
C LEU A 281 5.76 -2.00 -1.59
N ASP A 282 5.45 -0.87 -2.21
CA ASP A 282 4.81 0.26 -1.53
C ASP A 282 3.41 -0.08 -1.01
N VAL A 283 2.64 -0.85 -1.77
CA VAL A 283 1.34 -1.38 -1.34
C VAL A 283 1.52 -2.40 -0.21
N ALA A 284 2.51 -3.30 -0.33
CA ALA A 284 2.81 -4.30 0.70
C ALA A 284 3.20 -3.65 2.04
N TRP A 285 4.10 -2.65 2.02
CA TRP A 285 4.46 -1.86 3.21
C TRP A 285 3.25 -1.15 3.82
N TYR A 286 2.42 -0.53 2.97
CA TYR A 286 1.20 0.13 3.42
C TYR A 286 0.26 -0.85 4.12
N LEU A 287 -0.03 -2.00 3.51
CA LEU A 287 -0.93 -3.01 4.07
C LEU A 287 -0.39 -3.63 5.37
N ALA A 288 0.92 -3.85 5.47
CA ALA A 288 1.56 -4.31 6.69
C ALA A 288 1.36 -3.33 7.84
N MET A 289 1.57 -2.03 7.60
CA MET A 289 1.34 -0.98 8.61
C MET A 289 -0.13 -0.86 8.99
N GLN A 290 -1.06 -0.97 8.04
CA GLN A 290 -2.50 -0.98 8.33
C GLN A 290 -2.89 -2.19 9.19
N ARG A 291 -2.31 -3.36 8.92
CA ARG A 291 -2.58 -4.56 9.71
C ARG A 291 -2.07 -4.44 11.14
N LEU A 292 -0.85 -3.93 11.33
CA LEU A 292 -0.30 -3.66 12.66
C LEU A 292 -1.18 -2.72 13.47
N LEU A 293 -1.63 -1.62 12.84
CA LEU A 293 -2.54 -0.66 13.46
C LEU A 293 -3.86 -1.33 13.88
N ALA A 294 -4.45 -2.15 13.01
CA ALA A 294 -5.69 -2.87 13.28
C ALA A 294 -5.54 -3.89 14.43
N LEU A 295 -4.37 -4.51 14.57
CA LEU A 295 -4.06 -5.44 15.66
C LEU A 295 -3.62 -4.75 16.96
N GLY A 296 -3.46 -3.42 16.96
CA GLY A 296 -2.92 -2.68 18.12
C GLY A 296 -1.45 -2.99 18.43
N ILE A 297 -0.71 -3.51 17.45
CA ILE A 297 0.71 -3.85 17.59
C ILE A 297 1.56 -2.63 17.23
N ASN A 298 2.45 -2.23 18.14
CA ASN A 298 3.32 -1.08 17.93
C ASN A 298 4.66 -1.49 17.30
N PRO A 299 5.07 -0.86 16.18
CA PRO A 299 6.41 -1.04 15.63
C PRO A 299 7.49 -0.60 16.63
N ASP A 300 8.59 -1.36 16.74
CA ASP A 300 9.79 -0.97 17.48
C ASP A 300 10.67 -0.09 16.59
N GLN A 301 10.63 1.22 16.82
CA GLN A 301 11.40 2.21 16.06
C GLN A 301 12.90 2.17 16.32
N ARG A 302 13.36 1.41 17.32
CA ARG A 302 14.79 1.26 17.64
C ARG A 302 15.49 0.29 16.68
N GLN A 303 14.71 -0.59 16.05
CA GLN A 303 15.18 -1.60 15.11
C GLN A 303 14.81 -1.21 13.68
N PRO A 304 15.69 -1.40 12.70
CA PRO A 304 15.39 -1.09 11.32
C PRO A 304 14.46 -2.16 10.70
N PRO A 305 13.39 -1.77 10.02
CA PRO A 305 12.62 -2.69 9.20
C PRO A 305 13.44 -3.13 7.99
N PHE A 306 13.14 -4.33 7.45
CA PHE A 306 13.90 -4.87 6.33
C PHE A 306 13.05 -5.75 5.41
N GLU A 307 13.50 -5.88 4.18
CA GLU A 307 12.99 -6.82 3.18
C GLU A 307 13.98 -7.97 3.02
N ARG A 308 13.46 -9.19 2.82
CA ARG A 308 14.25 -10.37 2.45
C ARG A 308 13.72 -10.92 1.14
N TYR A 309 14.56 -10.99 0.13
CA TYR A 309 14.21 -11.42 -1.21
C TYR A 309 14.47 -12.91 -1.35
N LEU A 310 13.46 -13.75 -1.07
CA LEU A 310 13.60 -15.21 -1.02
C LEU A 310 13.72 -15.83 -2.40
N VAL A 311 12.95 -15.33 -3.38
CA VAL A 311 13.01 -15.75 -4.77
C VAL A 311 13.14 -14.49 -5.62
N GLN A 312 14.13 -14.48 -6.50
CA GLN A 312 14.45 -13.38 -7.40
C GLN A 312 14.67 -13.88 -8.82
N ALA A 313 14.80 -12.97 -9.78
CA ALA A 313 15.15 -13.28 -11.16
C ALA A 313 16.54 -13.94 -11.24
N ASP A 314 16.58 -15.23 -11.49
CA ASP A 314 17.80 -15.99 -11.84
C ASP A 314 17.81 -16.47 -13.29
N GLY A 315 16.96 -15.85 -14.15
CA GLY A 315 16.82 -16.16 -15.57
C GLY A 315 15.80 -17.22 -15.91
N LEU A 316 15.28 -17.97 -14.92
CA LEU A 316 14.26 -19.01 -15.10
C LEU A 316 12.93 -18.66 -14.42
N VAL A 317 12.90 -17.62 -13.58
CA VAL A 317 11.76 -17.23 -12.75
C VAL A 317 11.11 -15.97 -13.29
N THR A 318 9.79 -15.96 -13.43
CA THR A 318 9.02 -14.78 -13.84
C THR A 318 8.79 -13.83 -12.66
N GLU A 319 8.41 -12.57 -12.91
CA GLU A 319 8.07 -11.65 -11.83
C GLU A 319 6.95 -12.15 -10.92
N ASN A 320 6.04 -13.00 -11.42
CA ASN A 320 4.93 -13.57 -10.66
C ASN A 320 5.42 -14.58 -9.60
N ASP A 321 6.61 -15.13 -9.77
CA ASP A 321 7.18 -16.11 -8.86
C ASP A 321 8.10 -15.50 -7.80
N PHE A 322 8.36 -14.18 -7.85
CA PHE A 322 9.18 -13.51 -6.84
C PHE A 322 8.52 -13.63 -5.46
N ILE A 323 9.34 -13.86 -4.44
CA ILE A 323 8.88 -13.92 -3.05
C ILE A 323 9.74 -12.98 -2.22
N THR A 324 9.09 -12.01 -1.59
CA THR A 324 9.73 -11.03 -0.71
C THR A 324 9.00 -10.98 0.62
N ASP A 325 9.73 -11.19 1.70
CA ASP A 325 9.20 -11.03 3.05
C ASP A 325 9.60 -9.66 3.61
N LEU A 326 8.59 -8.88 4.00
CA LEU A 326 8.74 -7.60 4.68
C LEU A 326 8.71 -7.84 6.19
N HIS A 327 9.73 -7.36 6.90
CA HIS A 327 9.88 -7.54 8.34
C HIS A 327 9.77 -6.18 9.03
N ILE A 328 8.76 -6.01 9.86
CA ILE A 328 8.55 -4.79 10.67
C ILE A 328 8.81 -5.16 12.13
N PRO A 329 9.91 -4.70 12.75
CA PRO A 329 10.18 -4.95 14.15
C PRO A 329 9.03 -4.48 15.03
N VAL A 330 8.68 -5.28 16.06
CA VAL A 330 7.57 -4.99 16.99
C VAL A 330 8.00 -5.14 18.43
N LEU A 331 7.34 -4.38 19.34
CA LEU A 331 7.59 -4.40 20.77
C LEU A 331 7.10 -5.67 21.44
#